data_27cfd6fd420b4b3c8c402b79b1134774
#
_entry.id   27cfd6fd420b4b3c8c402b79b1134774
#
_cell.length_a   1.000
_cell.length_b   1.000
_cell.length_c   1.000
_cell.angle_alpha   90.00
_cell.angle_beta   90.00
_cell.angle_gamma   90.00
#
_symmetry.space_group_name_H-M   'P 1'
#
loop_
_entity.id
_entity.type
_entity.pdbx_description
1 polymer ?
#
loop_
_entity_poly.entity_id
_entity_poly.type
_entity_poly.pdbx_seq_one_letter_code
_entity_poly.pdbx_strand_id
1 'polypeptide(L)'
;MIVPPIKSQGIKTKLVPWINDVIDSSGLNLDDAQWIEPFFGTGVVGLNAPVKGHHIVGDTNPHIICFYEGMKNGSINPFSVREYLEREGKLLLTSKEDGYVHFREVRDRFNQEHSPYDFLFLSRAGFNGMMRFNRHGDWNIPFCKKPNRFTPAYITKICNQVASSSRVIHSG
;
A
#
# COMPACT_ATOMS: atom_id res chain seq x y z
N MET A 1 9.00 5.93 12.44
CA MET A 1 8.32 6.26 11.16
C MET A 1 7.68 5.01 10.57
N ILE A 2 6.40 5.10 10.25
CA ILE A 2 5.61 4.01 9.64
C ILE A 2 5.82 4.04 8.13
N VAL A 3 6.15 2.88 7.56
CA VAL A 3 6.29 2.71 6.11
C VAL A 3 5.05 1.97 5.60
N PRO A 4 4.31 2.55 4.64
CA PRO A 4 3.09 1.96 4.11
C PRO A 4 3.30 0.59 3.46
N PRO A 5 2.30 -0.30 3.48
CA PRO A 5 2.36 -1.59 2.80
C PRO A 5 2.29 -1.47 1.27
N ILE A 6 1.60 -0.47 0.74
CA ILE A 6 1.55 -0.19 -0.71
C ILE A 6 2.87 0.42 -1.16
N LYS A 7 3.42 -0.06 -2.27
CA LYS A 7 4.63 0.51 -2.87
C LYS A 7 4.26 1.39 -4.06
N SER A 8 4.75 2.63 -4.05
CA SER A 8 4.64 3.54 -5.20
C SER A 8 5.91 4.35 -5.39
N GLN A 9 6.17 4.78 -6.63
CA GLN A 9 7.16 5.81 -6.90
C GLN A 9 6.70 7.16 -6.32
N GLY A 10 7.65 8.00 -5.95
CA GLY A 10 7.36 9.33 -5.42
C GLY A 10 6.87 9.35 -3.96
N ILE A 11 6.99 8.21 -3.25
CA ILE A 11 6.68 8.17 -1.82
C ILE A 11 7.47 9.24 -1.05
N LYS A 12 6.79 9.99 -0.19
CA LYS A 12 7.33 11.17 0.51
C LYS A 12 8.06 10.84 1.82
N THR A 13 8.55 9.61 1.97
CA THR A 13 9.22 9.14 3.20
C THR A 13 10.30 10.09 3.71
N LYS A 14 11.11 10.65 2.80
CA LYS A 14 12.19 11.59 3.16
C LYS A 14 11.68 12.96 3.60
N LEU A 15 10.47 13.34 3.26
CA LEU A 15 9.86 14.61 3.61
C LEU A 15 9.10 14.57 4.95
N VAL A 16 8.73 13.38 5.42
CA VAL A 16 7.95 13.23 6.67
C VAL A 16 8.60 13.94 7.86
N PRO A 17 9.91 13.78 8.16
CA PRO A 17 10.52 14.48 9.28
C PRO A 17 10.40 16.00 9.14
N TRP A 18 10.72 16.55 7.97
CA TRP A 18 10.60 17.98 7.71
C TRP A 18 9.17 18.49 7.82
N ILE A 19 8.19 17.75 7.31
CA ILE A 19 6.76 18.11 7.43
C ILE A 19 6.36 18.18 8.91
N ASN A 20 6.76 17.21 9.71
CA ASN A 20 6.44 17.17 11.13
C ASN A 20 7.14 18.32 11.88
N ASP A 21 8.41 18.60 11.58
CA ASP A 21 9.14 19.73 12.16
C ASP A 21 8.46 21.09 11.86
N VAL A 22 7.93 21.25 10.63
CA VAL A 22 7.17 22.47 10.26
C VAL A 22 5.87 22.56 11.06
N ILE A 23 5.14 21.45 11.21
CA ILE A 23 3.88 21.41 11.96
C ILE A 23 4.16 21.73 13.45
N ASP A 24 5.14 21.07 14.05
CA ASP A 24 5.52 21.29 15.46
C ASP A 24 5.96 22.74 15.72
N SER A 25 6.64 23.35 14.74
CA SER A 25 7.11 24.74 14.84
C SER A 25 6.00 25.78 14.58
N SER A 26 4.84 25.36 14.07
CA SER A 26 3.73 26.27 13.75
C SER A 26 3.00 26.83 14.98
N GLY A 27 3.18 26.23 16.14
CA GLY A 27 2.47 26.59 17.39
C GLY A 27 1.00 26.20 17.39
N LEU A 28 0.54 25.38 16.43
CA LEU A 28 -0.83 24.88 16.38
C LEU A 28 -1.11 23.92 17.57
N ASN A 29 -2.32 24.01 18.13
CA ASN A 29 -2.79 23.02 19.07
C ASN A 29 -3.19 21.75 18.29
N LEU A 30 -2.38 20.69 18.42
CA LEU A 30 -2.59 19.44 17.70
C LEU A 30 -3.52 18.46 18.43
N ASP A 31 -3.90 18.72 19.68
CA ASP A 31 -4.75 17.82 20.45
C ASP A 31 -6.19 17.75 19.91
N ASP A 32 -6.71 18.89 19.39
CA ASP A 32 -8.04 19.00 18.79
C ASP A 32 -7.99 19.14 17.25
N ALA A 33 -6.82 19.01 16.66
CA ALA A 33 -6.65 19.17 15.22
C ALA A 33 -7.15 17.95 14.45
N GLN A 34 -7.61 18.17 13.22
CA GLN A 34 -7.93 17.14 12.25
C GLN A 34 -6.86 17.11 11.17
N TRP A 35 -6.50 15.91 10.72
CA TRP A 35 -5.65 15.73 9.56
C TRP A 35 -6.49 15.55 8.29
N ILE A 36 -6.31 16.41 7.30
CA ILE A 36 -7.02 16.30 6.02
C ILE A 36 -5.98 16.16 4.90
N GLU A 37 -5.99 15.02 4.21
CA GLU A 37 -5.05 14.69 3.12
C GLU A 37 -5.82 14.23 1.87
N PRO A 38 -6.20 15.15 0.95
CA PRO A 38 -7.01 14.82 -0.23
C PRO A 38 -6.24 14.07 -1.33
N PHE A 39 -4.91 14.01 -1.26
CA PHE A 39 -4.02 13.29 -2.17
C PHE A 39 -3.16 12.30 -1.39
N PHE A 40 -3.82 11.31 -0.79
CA PHE A 40 -3.23 10.41 0.20
C PHE A 40 -2.08 9.55 -0.35
N GLY A 41 -2.14 9.14 -1.63
CA GLY A 41 -1.11 8.31 -2.25
C GLY A 41 -0.87 7.03 -1.49
N THR A 42 0.38 6.77 -1.09
CA THR A 42 0.71 5.59 -0.28
C THR A 42 0.35 5.75 1.20
N GLY A 43 -0.08 6.93 1.64
CA GLY A 43 -0.41 7.22 3.03
C GLY A 43 0.77 7.53 3.94
N VAL A 44 2.00 7.66 3.41
CA VAL A 44 3.19 7.82 4.26
C VAL A 44 3.16 9.09 5.10
N VAL A 45 2.55 10.16 4.62
CA VAL A 45 2.46 11.42 5.38
C VAL A 45 1.40 11.30 6.47
N GLY A 46 0.16 10.98 6.12
CA GLY A 46 -0.94 10.85 7.09
C GLY A 46 -0.72 9.79 8.16
N LEU A 47 -0.10 8.65 7.80
CA LEU A 47 0.26 7.60 8.79
C LEU A 47 1.34 8.05 9.78
N ASN A 48 2.04 9.14 9.52
CA ASN A 48 3.08 9.70 10.38
C ASN A 48 2.78 11.13 10.83
N ALA A 49 1.59 11.64 10.56
CA ALA A 49 1.19 12.97 10.97
C ALA A 49 1.11 13.06 12.51
N PRO A 50 1.57 14.16 13.14
CA PRO A 50 1.62 14.30 14.59
C PRO A 50 0.25 14.65 15.21
N VAL A 51 -0.83 14.45 14.51
CA VAL A 51 -2.20 14.75 14.92
C VAL A 51 -2.85 13.50 15.50
N LYS A 52 -3.47 13.64 16.71
CA LYS A 52 -4.15 12.55 17.41
C LYS A 52 -5.64 12.43 17.07
N GLY A 53 -6.22 13.46 16.43
CA GLY A 53 -7.62 13.52 16.07
C GLY A 53 -7.96 12.73 14.80
N HIS A 54 -9.16 12.96 14.28
CA HIS A 54 -9.63 12.25 13.09
C HIS A 54 -8.79 12.56 11.86
N HIS A 55 -8.46 11.51 11.11
CA HIS A 55 -7.82 11.61 9.80
C HIS A 55 -8.86 11.44 8.70
N ILE A 56 -9.01 12.46 7.86
CA ILE A 56 -9.85 12.45 6.66
C ILE A 56 -8.93 12.36 5.47
N VAL A 57 -8.95 11.24 4.77
CA VAL A 57 -8.05 10.99 3.66
C VAL A 57 -8.83 10.70 2.38
N GLY A 58 -8.30 11.15 1.24
CA GLY A 58 -8.86 10.91 -0.07
C GLY A 58 -7.76 10.70 -1.10
N ASP A 59 -8.09 10.03 -2.19
CA ASP A 59 -7.22 9.89 -3.36
C ASP A 59 -8.08 9.71 -4.61
N THR A 60 -7.60 10.16 -5.76
CA THR A 60 -8.24 9.91 -7.06
C THR A 60 -8.15 8.46 -7.49
N ASN A 61 -7.21 7.70 -6.92
CA ASN A 61 -7.09 6.27 -7.16
C ASN A 61 -7.96 5.48 -6.15
N PRO A 62 -9.11 4.94 -6.58
CA PRO A 62 -10.03 4.25 -5.68
C PRO A 62 -9.43 2.98 -5.07
N HIS A 63 -8.44 2.37 -5.71
CA HIS A 63 -7.81 1.14 -5.21
C HIS A 63 -6.96 1.38 -3.97
N ILE A 64 -6.37 2.58 -3.84
CA ILE A 64 -5.68 3.01 -2.62
C ILE A 64 -6.68 3.09 -1.47
N ILE A 65 -7.79 3.78 -1.68
CA ILE A 65 -8.82 3.97 -0.65
C ILE A 65 -9.44 2.62 -0.27
N CYS A 66 -9.82 1.80 -1.24
CA CYS A 66 -10.35 0.45 -1.00
C CYS A 66 -9.39 -0.43 -0.16
N PHE A 67 -8.08 -0.34 -0.41
CA PHE A 67 -7.08 -1.06 0.37
C PHE A 67 -7.06 -0.60 1.84
N TYR A 68 -7.05 0.72 2.08
CA TYR A 68 -7.04 1.27 3.44
C TYR A 68 -8.38 1.07 4.18
N GLU A 69 -9.51 1.11 3.48
CA GLU A 69 -10.81 0.71 4.04
C GLU A 69 -10.82 -0.76 4.46
N GLY A 70 -10.21 -1.63 3.65
CA GLY A 70 -10.02 -3.03 4.00
C GLY A 70 -9.17 -3.22 5.27
N MET A 71 -8.16 -2.38 5.48
CA MET A 71 -7.39 -2.35 6.73
C MET A 71 -8.24 -1.83 7.90
N LYS A 72 -9.03 -0.80 7.69
CA LYS A 72 -9.90 -0.19 8.71
C LYS A 72 -11.00 -1.14 9.17
N ASN A 73 -11.61 -1.89 8.28
CA ASN A 73 -12.66 -2.87 8.64
C ASN A 73 -12.11 -4.24 9.05
N GLY A 74 -10.77 -4.44 9.04
CA GLY A 74 -10.10 -5.66 9.46
C GLY A 74 -10.09 -6.79 8.41
N SER A 75 -10.68 -6.60 7.22
CA SER A 75 -10.60 -7.60 6.13
C SER A 75 -9.17 -7.75 5.62
N ILE A 76 -8.39 -6.67 5.62
CA ILE A 76 -6.96 -6.70 5.33
C ILE A 76 -6.17 -6.58 6.64
N ASN A 77 -5.55 -7.65 7.06
CA ASN A 77 -4.77 -7.74 8.27
C ASN A 77 -3.48 -8.55 8.02
N PRO A 78 -2.51 -8.56 8.96
CA PRO A 78 -1.22 -9.24 8.74
C PRO A 78 -1.35 -10.74 8.44
N PHE A 79 -2.35 -11.43 8.97
CA PHE A 79 -2.55 -12.86 8.74
C PHE A 79 -3.10 -13.13 7.33
N SER A 80 -4.16 -12.43 6.95
CA SER A 80 -4.76 -12.57 5.62
C SER A 80 -3.79 -12.15 4.50
N VAL A 81 -2.99 -11.11 4.72
CA VAL A 81 -1.94 -10.68 3.79
C VAL A 81 -0.84 -11.73 3.67
N ARG A 82 -0.42 -12.35 4.79
CA ARG A 82 0.58 -13.42 4.76
C ARG A 82 0.08 -14.60 3.94
N GLU A 83 -1.10 -15.12 4.26
CA GLU A 83 -1.70 -16.26 3.55
C GLU A 83 -1.78 -15.99 2.04
N TYR A 84 -2.27 -14.82 1.68
CA TYR A 84 -2.39 -14.41 0.28
C TYR A 84 -1.03 -14.34 -0.43
N LEU A 85 -0.05 -13.65 0.16
CA LEU A 85 1.26 -13.45 -0.47
C LEU A 85 2.12 -14.72 -0.50
N GLU A 86 1.97 -15.63 0.46
CA GLU A 86 2.64 -16.94 0.44
C GLU A 86 2.09 -17.81 -0.70
N ARG A 87 0.76 -17.83 -0.89
CA ARG A 87 0.12 -18.55 -1.99
C ARG A 87 0.52 -17.97 -3.36
N GLU A 88 0.30 -16.68 -3.57
CA GLU A 88 0.59 -16.05 -4.87
C GLU A 88 2.10 -15.99 -5.15
N GLY A 89 2.92 -15.84 -4.13
CA GLY A 89 4.39 -15.86 -4.25
C GLY A 89 4.91 -17.24 -4.66
N LYS A 90 4.33 -18.33 -4.16
CA LYS A 90 4.64 -19.70 -4.57
C LYS A 90 4.24 -19.93 -6.04
N LEU A 91 3.05 -19.51 -6.43
CA LEU A 91 2.59 -19.61 -7.81
C LEU A 91 3.47 -18.79 -8.76
N LEU A 92 3.86 -17.58 -8.35
CA LEU A 92 4.77 -16.74 -9.12
C LEU A 92 6.13 -17.42 -9.34
N LEU A 93 6.69 -18.04 -8.29
CA LEU A 93 7.98 -18.71 -8.33
C LEU A 93 7.99 -19.93 -9.26
N THR A 94 6.88 -20.68 -9.30
CA THR A 94 6.76 -21.93 -10.08
C THR A 94 6.14 -21.73 -11.47
N SER A 95 5.72 -20.51 -11.79
CA SER A 95 5.05 -20.17 -13.05
C SER A 95 6.01 -20.16 -14.23
N LYS A 96 5.46 -20.41 -15.42
CA LYS A 96 6.19 -20.31 -16.69
C LYS A 96 6.67 -18.88 -16.96
N GLU A 97 7.65 -18.77 -17.87
CA GLU A 97 8.23 -17.49 -18.27
C GLU A 97 8.75 -16.67 -17.08
N ASP A 98 9.48 -17.35 -16.18
CA ASP A 98 10.06 -16.73 -14.98
C ASP A 98 9.05 -15.93 -14.15
N GLY A 99 7.84 -16.48 -13.98
CA GLY A 99 6.77 -15.88 -13.20
C GLY A 99 5.83 -14.96 -13.99
N TYR A 100 6.14 -14.65 -15.24
CA TYR A 100 5.35 -13.68 -16.02
C TYR A 100 3.90 -14.15 -16.26
N VAL A 101 3.69 -15.43 -16.51
CA VAL A 101 2.34 -15.99 -16.74
C VAL A 101 1.47 -15.75 -15.52
N HIS A 102 1.94 -16.10 -14.33
CA HIS A 102 1.15 -15.88 -13.10
C HIS A 102 0.96 -14.39 -12.77
N PHE A 103 1.99 -13.56 -12.96
CA PHE A 103 1.83 -12.11 -12.80
C PHE A 103 0.71 -11.56 -13.69
N ARG A 104 0.62 -12.03 -14.94
CA ARG A 104 -0.44 -11.63 -15.86
C ARG A 104 -1.82 -12.12 -15.40
N GLU A 105 -1.92 -13.35 -14.89
CA GLU A 105 -3.17 -13.88 -14.32
C GLU A 105 -3.68 -13.03 -13.16
N VAL A 106 -2.81 -12.65 -12.23
CA VAL A 106 -3.16 -11.74 -11.11
C VAL A 106 -3.56 -10.37 -11.63
N ARG A 107 -2.85 -9.82 -12.62
CA ARG A 107 -3.19 -8.54 -13.24
C ARG A 107 -4.56 -8.57 -13.91
N ASP A 108 -4.83 -9.61 -14.68
CA ASP A 108 -6.08 -9.73 -15.44
C ASP A 108 -7.27 -9.96 -14.48
N ARG A 109 -7.07 -10.71 -13.39
CA ARG A 109 -8.03 -10.84 -12.29
C ARG A 109 -8.28 -9.51 -11.58
N PHE A 110 -7.22 -8.78 -11.25
CA PHE A 110 -7.35 -7.45 -10.65
C PHE A 110 -8.15 -6.49 -11.53
N ASN A 111 -7.90 -6.50 -12.84
CA ASN A 111 -8.60 -5.62 -13.79
C ASN A 111 -10.10 -5.96 -13.91
N GLN A 112 -10.53 -7.16 -13.52
CA GLN A 112 -11.93 -7.58 -13.49
C GLN A 112 -12.58 -7.37 -12.12
N GLU A 113 -11.88 -7.72 -11.04
CA GLU A 113 -12.46 -7.84 -9.69
C GLU A 113 -12.05 -6.70 -8.75
N HIS A 114 -10.98 -5.97 -9.08
CA HIS A 114 -10.41 -4.88 -8.29
C HIS A 114 -10.06 -5.27 -6.84
N SER A 115 -9.67 -6.53 -6.63
CA SER A 115 -9.31 -7.04 -5.31
C SER A 115 -8.17 -6.22 -4.67
N PRO A 116 -8.31 -5.72 -3.44
CA PRO A 116 -7.25 -5.00 -2.76
C PRO A 116 -6.02 -5.86 -2.45
N TYR A 117 -6.17 -7.19 -2.39
CA TYR A 117 -5.03 -8.10 -2.26
C TYR A 117 -4.22 -8.17 -3.55
N ASP A 118 -4.89 -8.29 -4.70
CA ASP A 118 -4.23 -8.26 -6.00
C ASP A 118 -3.55 -6.91 -6.23
N PHE A 119 -4.17 -5.81 -5.81
CA PHE A 119 -3.55 -4.48 -5.83
C PHE A 119 -2.25 -4.42 -5.03
N LEU A 120 -2.24 -4.97 -3.81
CA LEU A 120 -1.03 -5.08 -3.00
C LEU A 120 0.05 -5.88 -3.71
N PHE A 121 -0.28 -7.06 -4.24
CA PHE A 121 0.63 -7.91 -4.99
C PHE A 121 1.22 -7.16 -6.20
N LEU A 122 0.38 -6.56 -7.04
CA LEU A 122 0.80 -5.84 -8.23
C LEU A 122 1.68 -4.64 -7.90
N SER A 123 1.38 -3.89 -6.83
CA SER A 123 2.22 -2.79 -6.37
C SER A 123 3.64 -3.23 -5.97
N ARG A 124 3.78 -4.48 -5.55
CA ARG A 124 5.05 -5.08 -5.10
C ARG A 124 5.78 -5.83 -6.21
N ALA A 125 5.07 -6.47 -7.14
CA ALA A 125 5.60 -7.24 -8.24
C ALA A 125 5.74 -6.44 -9.54
N GLY A 126 5.14 -5.27 -9.62
CA GLY A 126 5.26 -4.36 -10.76
C GLY A 126 6.64 -3.71 -10.87
N PHE A 127 6.99 -3.30 -12.09
CA PHE A 127 8.28 -2.70 -12.41
C PHE A 127 8.49 -1.39 -11.62
N ASN A 128 9.60 -1.30 -10.90
CA ASN A 128 10.04 -0.14 -10.11
C ASN A 128 9.01 0.42 -9.11
N GLY A 129 7.97 -0.33 -8.75
CA GLY A 129 6.90 0.16 -7.90
C GLY A 129 6.08 1.29 -8.55
N MET A 130 6.05 1.33 -9.86
CA MET A 130 5.16 2.25 -10.58
C MET A 130 3.71 1.86 -10.32
N MET A 131 2.84 2.87 -10.32
CA MET A 131 1.39 2.69 -10.23
C MET A 131 0.78 3.48 -11.39
N ARG A 132 0.29 2.76 -12.39
CA ARG A 132 -0.28 3.37 -13.60
C ARG A 132 -1.41 2.52 -14.14
N PHE A 133 -2.45 3.20 -14.57
CA PHE A 133 -3.64 2.62 -15.18
C PHE A 133 -3.80 3.16 -16.60
N ASN A 134 -4.44 2.39 -17.47
CA ASN A 134 -4.81 2.83 -18.81
C ASN A 134 -6.09 3.71 -18.77
N ARG A 135 -6.58 4.12 -19.94
CA ARG A 135 -7.81 4.96 -20.03
C ARG A 135 -9.08 4.24 -19.57
N HIS A 136 -9.05 2.90 -19.49
CA HIS A 136 -10.16 2.07 -19.03
C HIS A 136 -10.10 1.79 -17.52
N GLY A 137 -9.04 2.29 -16.84
CA GLY A 137 -8.83 2.03 -15.42
C GLY A 137 -8.09 0.71 -15.13
N ASP A 138 -7.57 0.02 -16.15
CA ASP A 138 -6.84 -1.24 -15.95
C ASP A 138 -5.39 -1.00 -15.57
N TRP A 139 -4.88 -1.84 -14.67
CA TRP A 139 -3.45 -1.89 -14.34
C TRP A 139 -2.62 -2.26 -15.57
N ASN A 140 -1.65 -1.43 -15.94
CA ASN A 140 -0.83 -1.63 -17.14
C ASN A 140 0.68 -1.53 -16.88
N ILE A 141 1.13 -1.80 -15.66
CA ILE A 141 2.55 -1.86 -15.34
C ILE A 141 3.10 -3.25 -15.63
N PRO A 142 4.25 -3.37 -16.31
CA PRO A 142 4.89 -4.65 -16.57
C PRO A 142 5.42 -5.30 -15.28
N PHE A 143 5.66 -6.60 -15.35
CA PHE A 143 6.29 -7.39 -14.29
C PHE A 143 7.75 -6.96 -14.06
N CYS A 144 8.20 -6.96 -12.82
CA CYS A 144 9.58 -6.62 -12.44
C CYS A 144 10.61 -7.71 -12.78
N LYS A 145 10.19 -8.82 -13.41
CA LYS A 145 11.02 -9.98 -13.77
C LYS A 145 11.78 -10.60 -12.59
N LYS A 146 11.12 -10.66 -11.42
CA LYS A 146 11.65 -11.28 -10.20
C LYS A 146 10.67 -12.33 -9.70
N PRO A 147 10.74 -13.59 -10.19
CA PRO A 147 9.83 -14.65 -9.76
C PRO A 147 9.96 -14.99 -8.27
N ASN A 148 11.16 -14.80 -7.70
CA ASN A 148 11.44 -14.96 -6.27
C ASN A 148 11.16 -13.71 -5.43
N ARG A 149 10.28 -12.81 -5.90
CA ARG A 149 10.00 -11.52 -5.24
C ARG A 149 9.49 -11.70 -3.82
N PHE A 150 8.60 -12.65 -3.60
CA PHE A 150 7.91 -12.87 -2.33
C PHE A 150 8.62 -13.93 -1.46
N THR A 151 9.86 -13.62 -1.04
CA THR A 151 10.56 -14.43 -0.05
C THR A 151 9.87 -14.33 1.32
N PRO A 152 10.02 -15.33 2.22
CA PRO A 152 9.44 -15.27 3.57
C PRO A 152 9.81 -13.98 4.34
N ALA A 153 11.04 -13.52 4.22
CA ALA A 153 11.50 -12.28 4.84
C ALA A 153 10.80 -11.05 4.26
N TYR A 154 10.57 -11.02 2.94
CA TYR A 154 9.89 -9.92 2.29
C TYR A 154 8.40 -9.88 2.62
N ILE A 155 7.74 -11.05 2.68
CA ILE A 155 6.35 -11.16 3.13
C ILE A 155 6.22 -10.69 4.58
N THR A 156 7.10 -11.13 5.48
CA THR A 156 7.12 -10.69 6.88
C THR A 156 7.27 -9.17 6.99
N LYS A 157 8.14 -8.57 6.17
CA LYS A 157 8.26 -7.11 6.10
C LYS A 157 6.94 -6.43 5.74
N ILE A 158 6.22 -6.95 4.74
CA ILE A 158 4.92 -6.39 4.32
C ILE A 158 3.89 -6.55 5.43
N CYS A 159 3.81 -7.72 6.07
CA CYS A 159 2.90 -7.96 7.21
C CYS A 159 3.17 -6.98 8.36
N ASN A 160 4.43 -6.71 8.69
CA ASN A 160 4.78 -5.72 9.70
C ASN A 160 4.38 -4.29 9.31
N GLN A 161 4.45 -3.95 8.02
CA GLN A 161 3.97 -2.67 7.51
C GLN A 161 2.44 -2.56 7.64
N VAL A 162 1.70 -3.63 7.34
CA VAL A 162 0.24 -3.68 7.56
C VAL A 162 -0.06 -3.51 9.05
N ALA A 163 0.59 -4.27 9.92
CA ALA A 163 0.37 -4.19 11.38
C ALA A 163 0.63 -2.78 11.93
N SER A 164 1.72 -2.14 11.50
CA SER A 164 2.08 -0.79 11.95
C SER A 164 1.09 0.26 11.46
N SER A 165 0.65 0.17 10.20
CA SER A 165 -0.33 1.10 9.62
C SER A 165 -1.72 0.90 10.25
N SER A 166 -2.15 -0.35 10.49
CA SER A 166 -3.44 -0.64 11.12
C SER A 166 -3.57 -0.04 12.52
N ARG A 167 -2.49 0.03 13.30
CA ARG A 167 -2.51 0.66 14.64
C ARG A 167 -2.92 2.13 14.56
N VAL A 168 -2.40 2.88 13.59
CA VAL A 168 -2.75 4.30 13.40
C VAL A 168 -4.17 4.45 12.88
N ILE A 169 -4.58 3.62 11.91
CA ILE A 169 -5.92 3.66 11.32
C ILE A 169 -7.02 3.41 12.35
N HIS A 170 -6.75 2.56 13.37
CA HIS A 170 -7.73 2.24 14.43
C HIS A 170 -7.66 3.16 15.65
N SER A 171 -6.59 3.97 15.77
CA SER A 171 -6.44 4.91 16.89
C SER A 171 -7.00 6.31 16.62
N GLY A 172 -7.31 6.63 15.37
CA GLY A 172 -7.94 7.88 14.93
C GLY A 172 -9.38 7.64 14.49
#